data_6a62a6ad55ba5a8688b565572739ed8d
#
_entry.id   6a62a6ad55ba5a8688b565572739ed8d
#
_cell.length_a   1.000
_cell.length_b   1.000
_cell.length_c   1.000
_cell.angle_alpha   90.00
_cell.angle_beta   90.00
_cell.angle_gamma   90.00
#
_symmetry.space_group_name_H-M   'P 1'
#
loop_
_entity.id
_entity.type
_entity.pdbx_description
1 polymer ?
#
loop_
_entity_poly.entity_id
_entity_poly.type
_entity_poly.pdbx_seq_one_letter_code
_entity_poly.pdbx_strand_id
1 'polypeptide(L)'
;MITKQDYMSMLELDRGLIGTQIEGITDAQSLLQPANGGNSLRWVLGHLTENLVEILRLLGVEPVPEVSALERFVRTSEPIKGDEPGLLRIEEIMQIYDQLEPQIVEKLQQMNEDDFDLEIGPGERKARLGWKLYFYGFHHHYHIGQLEYLRNLAGLIEPLI
;
A
#
# COMPACT_ATOMS: atom_id res chain seq x y z
N MET A 1 -1.78 -7.85 -21.19
CA MET A 1 -0.71 -7.28 -20.35
C MET A 1 -1.27 -6.00 -19.81
N ILE A 2 -0.98 -5.63 -18.56
CA ILE A 2 -1.46 -4.36 -18.00
C ILE A 2 -0.78 -3.20 -18.75
N THR A 3 -1.55 -2.18 -19.11
CA THR A 3 -1.03 -0.95 -19.72
C THR A 3 -0.66 0.06 -18.62
N LYS A 4 0.10 1.07 -18.98
CA LYS A 4 0.39 2.20 -18.12
C LYS A 4 -0.89 2.86 -17.58
N GLN A 5 -1.87 3.08 -18.45
CA GLN A 5 -3.14 3.69 -18.09
C GLN A 5 -3.94 2.80 -17.13
N ASP A 6 -3.99 1.48 -17.34
CA ASP A 6 -4.66 0.56 -16.43
C ASP A 6 -4.05 0.64 -15.03
N TYR A 7 -2.72 0.70 -14.93
CA TYR A 7 -2.05 0.77 -13.64
C TYR A 7 -2.31 2.09 -12.90
N MET A 8 -2.30 3.22 -13.60
CA MET A 8 -2.67 4.51 -13.00
C MET A 8 -4.12 4.50 -12.49
N SER A 9 -5.05 3.93 -13.28
CA SER A 9 -6.45 3.79 -12.86
C SER A 9 -6.62 2.87 -11.65
N MET A 10 -5.78 1.83 -11.52
CA MET A 10 -5.76 0.96 -10.33
C MET A 10 -5.30 1.73 -9.09
N LEU A 11 -4.26 2.56 -9.18
CA LEU A 11 -3.79 3.38 -8.06
C LEU A 11 -4.88 4.34 -7.56
N GLU A 12 -5.56 5.03 -8.47
CA GLU A 12 -6.67 5.92 -8.14
C GLU A 12 -7.82 5.17 -7.44
N LEU A 13 -8.18 3.98 -7.96
CA LEU A 13 -9.19 3.12 -7.35
C LEU A 13 -8.77 2.68 -5.95
N ASP A 14 -7.53 2.20 -5.79
CA ASP A 14 -6.97 1.76 -4.51
C ASP A 14 -7.02 2.88 -3.48
N ARG A 15 -6.61 4.09 -3.86
CA ARG A 15 -6.65 5.26 -2.98
C ARG A 15 -8.06 5.57 -2.50
N GLY A 16 -9.05 5.51 -3.41
CA GLY A 16 -10.47 5.70 -3.09
C GLY A 16 -10.98 4.63 -2.12
N LEU A 17 -10.71 3.36 -2.41
CA LEU A 17 -11.12 2.23 -1.56
C LEU A 17 -10.47 2.30 -0.18
N ILE A 18 -9.17 2.57 -0.09
CA ILE A 18 -8.48 2.75 1.19
C ILE A 18 -9.15 3.85 2.01
N GLY A 19 -9.41 5.02 1.40
CA GLY A 19 -10.07 6.14 2.06
C GLY A 19 -11.41 5.73 2.67
N THR A 20 -12.23 4.99 1.91
CA THR A 20 -13.52 4.48 2.37
C THR A 20 -13.36 3.48 3.54
N GLN A 21 -12.36 2.59 3.47
CA GLN A 21 -12.14 1.57 4.51
C GLN A 21 -11.67 2.16 5.85
N ILE A 22 -10.96 3.28 5.84
CA ILE A 22 -10.47 3.92 7.07
C ILE A 22 -11.41 4.99 7.62
N GLU A 23 -12.42 5.40 6.87
CA GLU A 23 -13.38 6.43 7.29
C GLU A 23 -14.08 6.03 8.59
N GLY A 24 -14.03 6.93 9.59
CA GLY A 24 -14.63 6.71 10.91
C GLY A 24 -13.86 5.75 11.83
N ILE A 25 -12.76 5.16 11.38
CA ILE A 25 -11.87 4.35 12.22
C ILE A 25 -11.03 5.25 13.13
N THR A 26 -11.14 5.04 14.45
CA THR A 26 -10.26 5.71 15.42
C THR A 26 -8.89 5.04 15.49
N ASP A 27 -7.88 5.77 15.99
CA ASP A 27 -6.54 5.20 16.21
C ASP A 27 -6.57 3.96 17.10
N ALA A 28 -7.39 3.93 18.15
CA ALA A 28 -7.53 2.76 19.01
C ALA A 28 -8.15 1.56 18.26
N GLN A 29 -9.19 1.79 17.46
CA GLN A 29 -9.82 0.73 16.65
C GLN A 29 -8.86 0.18 15.58
N SER A 30 -7.99 1.03 15.02
CA SER A 30 -7.02 0.60 13.99
C SER A 30 -5.98 -0.39 14.51
N LEU A 31 -5.83 -0.52 15.82
CA LEU A 31 -4.90 -1.46 16.48
C LEU A 31 -5.57 -2.81 16.82
N LEU A 32 -6.87 -2.96 16.64
CA LEU A 32 -7.57 -4.22 16.89
C LEU A 32 -7.01 -5.32 15.99
N GLN A 33 -6.84 -6.51 16.59
CA GLN A 33 -6.38 -7.70 15.87
C GLN A 33 -7.46 -8.79 15.93
N PRO A 34 -7.55 -9.64 14.90
CA PRO A 34 -8.39 -10.83 14.95
C PRO A 34 -8.01 -11.74 16.13
N ALA A 35 -8.99 -12.37 16.78
CA ALA A 35 -8.78 -13.20 17.97
C ALA A 35 -7.82 -14.38 17.74
N ASN A 36 -7.73 -14.87 16.51
CA ASN A 36 -6.85 -15.97 16.10
C ASN A 36 -5.47 -15.49 15.60
N GLY A 37 -5.14 -14.22 15.80
CA GLY A 37 -3.91 -13.59 15.34
C GLY A 37 -4.05 -12.96 13.95
N GLY A 38 -3.04 -12.22 13.55
CA GLY A 38 -2.97 -11.48 12.29
C GLY A 38 -2.59 -10.02 12.51
N ASN A 39 -2.54 -9.28 11.43
CA ASN A 39 -2.19 -7.86 11.46
C ASN A 39 -3.40 -6.99 11.79
N SER A 40 -3.16 -5.84 12.42
CA SER A 40 -4.15 -4.80 12.66
C SER A 40 -4.38 -3.97 11.38
N LEU A 41 -5.48 -3.21 11.34
CA LEU A 41 -5.78 -2.29 10.24
C LEU A 41 -4.63 -1.29 10.02
N ARG A 42 -4.08 -0.73 11.10
CA ARG A 42 -2.94 0.20 11.04
C ARG A 42 -1.72 -0.43 10.38
N TRP A 43 -1.42 -1.69 10.72
CA TRP A 43 -0.31 -2.40 10.09
C TRP A 43 -0.55 -2.60 8.59
N VAL A 44 -1.76 -3.04 8.21
CA VAL A 44 -2.11 -3.26 6.79
C VAL A 44 -2.04 -1.96 6.00
N LEU A 45 -2.56 -0.86 6.54
CA LEU A 45 -2.49 0.46 5.91
C LEU A 45 -1.05 0.93 5.73
N GLY A 46 -0.23 0.81 6.78
CA GLY A 46 1.20 1.14 6.71
C GLY A 46 1.95 0.28 5.69
N HIS A 47 1.60 -1.02 5.59
CA HIS A 47 2.19 -1.93 4.62
C HIS A 47 1.80 -1.57 3.17
N LEU A 48 0.57 -1.16 2.92
CA LEU A 48 0.16 -0.64 1.61
C LEU A 48 0.95 0.62 1.24
N THR A 49 1.17 1.52 2.21
CA THR A 49 1.96 2.74 1.99
C THR A 49 3.45 2.41 1.76
N GLU A 50 4.01 1.45 2.51
CA GLU A 50 5.38 0.97 2.30
C GLU A 50 5.57 0.36 0.90
N ASN A 51 4.58 -0.33 0.38
CA ASN A 51 4.63 -0.87 -0.99
C ASN A 51 4.73 0.24 -2.06
N LEU A 52 4.21 1.46 -1.84
CA LEU A 52 4.44 2.58 -2.76
C LEU A 52 5.92 2.96 -2.83
N VAL A 53 6.64 2.86 -1.70
CA VAL A 53 8.11 3.05 -1.66
C VAL A 53 8.81 2.02 -2.55
N GLU A 54 8.41 0.76 -2.43
CA GLU A 54 8.99 -0.31 -3.26
C GLU A 54 8.66 -0.12 -4.75
N ILE A 55 7.44 0.35 -5.09
CA ILE A 55 7.05 0.67 -6.46
C ILE A 55 7.90 1.83 -7.00
N LEU A 56 8.11 2.90 -6.23
CA LEU A 56 8.98 4.02 -6.64
C LEU A 56 10.40 3.55 -6.93
N ARG A 57 10.99 2.76 -6.03
CA ARG A 57 12.32 2.18 -6.22
C ARG A 57 12.38 1.28 -7.46
N LEU A 58 11.32 0.49 -7.70
CA LEU A 58 11.20 -0.33 -8.89
C LEU A 58 11.19 0.50 -10.19
N LEU A 59 10.59 1.69 -10.12
CA LEU A 59 10.55 2.66 -11.21
C LEU A 59 11.82 3.54 -11.31
N GLY A 60 12.81 3.32 -10.42
CA GLY A 60 14.05 4.09 -10.38
C GLY A 60 13.87 5.50 -9.81
N VAL A 61 12.90 5.70 -8.94
CA VAL A 61 12.61 6.97 -8.25
C VAL A 61 12.92 6.82 -6.78
N GLU A 62 13.71 7.72 -6.20
CA GLU A 62 13.89 7.81 -4.75
C GLU A 62 12.66 8.51 -4.14
N PRO A 63 11.99 7.89 -3.16
CA PRO A 63 10.78 8.46 -2.57
C PRO A 63 11.07 9.73 -1.76
N VAL A 64 10.18 10.70 -1.86
CA VAL A 64 10.18 11.95 -1.08
C VAL A 64 8.80 12.07 -0.42
N PRO A 65 8.69 12.29 0.88
CA PRO A 65 9.75 12.52 1.88
C PRO A 65 10.53 11.27 2.26
N GLU A 66 11.47 11.41 3.19
CA GLU A 66 12.15 10.30 3.83
C GLU A 66 11.12 9.41 4.55
N VAL A 67 11.23 8.10 4.34
CA VAL A 67 10.16 7.13 4.65
C VAL A 67 10.61 6.04 5.64
N SER A 68 11.67 6.27 6.41
CA SER A 68 12.21 5.26 7.37
C SER A 68 11.16 4.78 8.39
N ALA A 69 10.22 5.64 8.77
CA ALA A 69 9.13 5.26 9.67
C ALA A 69 8.24 4.14 9.11
N LEU A 70 8.21 3.94 7.78
CA LEU A 70 7.46 2.85 7.13
C LEU A 70 8.16 1.49 7.27
N GLU A 71 9.43 1.42 7.67
CA GLU A 71 10.13 0.16 7.93
C GLU A 71 9.42 -0.68 9.01
N ARG A 72 8.62 -0.04 9.88
CA ARG A 72 7.79 -0.73 10.88
C ARG A 72 6.70 -1.61 10.26
N PHE A 73 6.34 -1.39 9.00
CA PHE A 73 5.25 -2.05 8.29
C PHE A 73 5.71 -3.00 7.19
N VAL A 74 7.01 -3.29 7.10
CA VAL A 74 7.50 -4.28 6.13
C VAL A 74 7.01 -5.68 6.48
N ARG A 75 6.88 -6.53 5.46
CA ARG A 75 6.32 -7.89 5.57
C ARG A 75 6.92 -8.75 6.69
N THR A 76 8.17 -8.54 7.05
CA THR A 76 8.90 -9.33 8.06
C THR A 76 8.92 -8.68 9.44
N SER A 77 8.25 -7.52 9.61
CA SER A 77 8.19 -6.84 10.90
C SER A 77 7.34 -7.63 11.91
N GLU A 78 7.66 -7.45 13.20
CA GLU A 78 6.86 -8.01 14.28
C GLU A 78 5.43 -7.43 14.27
N PRO A 79 4.41 -8.22 14.63
CA PRO A 79 3.03 -7.71 14.75
C PRO A 79 2.95 -6.51 15.71
N ILE A 80 2.15 -5.53 15.36
CA ILE A 80 1.85 -4.39 16.23
C ILE A 80 0.87 -4.86 17.31
N LYS A 81 1.29 -4.88 18.56
CA LYS A 81 0.49 -5.39 19.70
C LYS A 81 -0.24 -4.30 20.48
N GLY A 82 -0.02 -3.04 20.14
CA GLY A 82 -0.59 -1.88 20.82
C GLY A 82 0.00 -0.59 20.30
N ASP A 83 -0.25 0.50 21.00
CA ASP A 83 0.33 1.80 20.67
C ASP A 83 1.80 1.83 21.13
N GLU A 84 2.71 1.85 20.16
CA GLU A 84 4.16 1.85 20.38
C GLU A 84 4.72 3.26 20.17
N PRO A 85 5.75 3.68 20.93
CA PRO A 85 6.41 4.97 20.69
C PRO A 85 6.93 5.08 19.26
N GLY A 86 6.55 6.14 18.55
CA GLY A 86 6.96 6.36 17.16
C GLY A 86 6.14 5.59 16.11
N LEU A 87 5.13 4.85 16.52
CA LEU A 87 4.20 4.22 15.57
C LEU A 87 3.34 5.28 14.89
N LEU A 88 3.41 5.34 13.56
CA LEU A 88 2.59 6.26 12.77
C LEU A 88 1.10 6.00 12.99
N ARG A 89 0.32 7.09 13.11
CA ARG A 89 -1.14 7.06 13.16
C ARG A 89 -1.73 6.95 11.75
N ILE A 90 -3.02 6.63 11.65
CA ILE A 90 -3.73 6.54 10.35
C ILE A 90 -3.52 7.81 9.52
N GLU A 91 -3.70 8.97 10.13
CA GLU A 91 -3.56 10.26 9.43
C GLU A 91 -2.13 10.48 8.91
N GLU A 92 -1.12 10.16 9.71
CA GLU A 92 0.29 10.29 9.31
C GLU A 92 0.65 9.33 8.18
N ILE A 93 0.15 8.08 8.23
CA ILE A 93 0.35 7.10 7.16
C ILE A 93 -0.30 7.60 5.86
N MET A 94 -1.53 8.14 5.94
CA MET A 94 -2.22 8.65 4.76
C MET A 94 -1.57 9.91 4.20
N GLN A 95 -1.02 10.79 5.03
CA GLN A 95 -0.23 11.93 4.57
C GLN A 95 1.00 11.49 3.75
N ILE A 96 1.67 10.43 4.19
CA ILE A 96 2.79 9.85 3.44
C ILE A 96 2.29 9.19 2.14
N TYR A 97 1.20 8.42 2.19
CA TYR A 97 0.58 7.82 1.01
C TYR A 97 0.29 8.86 -0.06
N ASP A 98 -0.40 9.94 0.33
CA ASP A 98 -0.81 11.04 -0.55
C ASP A 98 0.36 11.86 -1.13
N GLN A 99 1.57 11.71 -0.57
CA GLN A 99 2.80 12.29 -1.12
C GLN A 99 3.53 11.32 -2.05
N LEU A 100 3.45 10.01 -1.83
CA LEU A 100 4.16 9.00 -2.62
C LEU A 100 3.43 8.64 -3.92
N GLU A 101 2.11 8.46 -3.86
CA GLU A 101 1.32 8.04 -5.03
C GLU A 101 1.47 8.99 -6.24
N PRO A 102 1.41 10.32 -6.11
CA PRO A 102 1.60 11.23 -7.23
C PRO A 102 2.97 11.09 -7.91
N GLN A 103 4.03 10.73 -7.16
CA GLN A 103 5.36 10.51 -7.72
C GLN A 103 5.38 9.27 -8.64
N ILE A 104 4.62 8.22 -8.27
CA ILE A 104 4.45 7.04 -9.13
C ILE A 104 3.72 7.44 -10.41
N VAL A 105 2.60 8.17 -10.29
CA VAL A 105 1.80 8.62 -11.43
C VAL A 105 2.63 9.50 -12.36
N GLU A 106 3.37 10.47 -11.82
CA GLU A 106 4.26 11.35 -12.60
C GLU A 106 5.31 10.53 -13.36
N LYS A 107 5.95 9.57 -12.70
CA LYS A 107 6.94 8.71 -13.35
C LYS A 107 6.31 7.86 -14.45
N LEU A 108 5.16 7.27 -14.22
CA LEU A 108 4.45 6.48 -15.23
C LEU A 108 4.06 7.33 -16.45
N GLN A 109 3.64 8.58 -16.24
CA GLN A 109 3.31 9.49 -17.35
C GLN A 109 4.52 9.76 -18.27
N GLN A 110 5.72 9.78 -17.71
CA GLN A 110 6.97 10.00 -18.45
C GLN A 110 7.46 8.75 -19.21
N MET A 111 6.94 7.55 -18.89
CA MET A 111 7.34 6.28 -19.48
C MET A 111 6.58 6.01 -20.78
N ASN A 112 7.19 5.18 -21.65
CA ASN A 112 6.53 4.60 -22.81
C ASN A 112 5.95 3.24 -22.49
N GLU A 113 5.00 2.74 -23.31
CA GLU A 113 4.42 1.41 -23.11
C GLU A 113 5.48 0.30 -23.23
N ASP A 114 6.47 0.48 -24.11
CA ASP A 114 7.57 -0.50 -24.30
C ASP A 114 8.43 -0.66 -23.03
N ASP A 115 8.48 0.35 -22.14
CA ASP A 115 9.22 0.27 -20.89
C ASP A 115 8.65 -0.81 -19.95
N PHE A 116 7.37 -1.16 -20.11
CA PHE A 116 6.72 -2.24 -19.35
C PHE A 116 7.23 -3.63 -19.71
N ASP A 117 7.85 -3.80 -20.86
CA ASP A 117 8.49 -5.04 -21.29
C ASP A 117 9.93 -5.19 -20.82
N LEU A 118 10.54 -4.13 -20.28
CA LEU A 118 11.88 -4.18 -19.74
C LEU A 118 11.98 -5.20 -18.59
N GLU A 119 12.97 -6.06 -18.69
CA GLU A 119 13.28 -6.99 -17.61
C GLU A 119 14.11 -6.34 -16.52
N ILE A 120 13.59 -6.35 -15.29
CA ILE A 120 14.19 -5.71 -14.12
C ILE A 120 14.32 -6.69 -12.95
N GLY A 121 15.30 -6.45 -12.10
CA GLY A 121 15.59 -7.23 -10.90
C GLY A 121 16.79 -8.16 -11.04
N PRO A 122 17.32 -8.67 -9.94
CA PRO A 122 18.52 -9.49 -9.90
C PRO A 122 18.23 -10.97 -10.19
N GLY A 123 19.12 -11.64 -10.96
CA GLY A 123 19.16 -13.08 -11.12
C GLY A 123 17.82 -13.72 -11.51
N GLU A 124 17.45 -14.78 -10.79
CA GLU A 124 16.20 -15.54 -11.02
C GLU A 124 14.91 -14.75 -10.69
N ARG A 125 15.03 -13.63 -9.98
CA ARG A 125 13.90 -12.73 -9.69
C ARG A 125 13.67 -11.70 -10.79
N LYS A 126 14.39 -11.81 -11.90
CA LYS A 126 14.23 -10.96 -13.05
C LYS A 126 12.85 -11.21 -13.69
N ALA A 127 12.10 -10.14 -13.90
CA ALA A 127 10.79 -10.19 -14.54
C ALA A 127 10.51 -8.87 -15.26
N ARG A 128 9.55 -8.86 -16.17
CA ARG A 128 9.12 -7.63 -16.84
C ARG A 128 8.56 -6.64 -15.83
N LEU A 129 8.84 -5.37 -16.01
CA LEU A 129 8.32 -4.28 -15.18
C LEU A 129 6.80 -4.35 -15.07
N GLY A 130 6.09 -4.48 -16.20
CA GLY A 130 4.63 -4.59 -16.21
C GLY A 130 4.09 -5.77 -15.38
N TRP A 131 4.82 -6.90 -15.33
CA TRP A 131 4.45 -8.02 -14.46
C TRP A 131 4.62 -7.67 -12.98
N LYS A 132 5.70 -6.97 -12.62
CA LYS A 132 5.94 -6.56 -11.23
C LYS A 132 4.91 -5.54 -10.75
N LEU A 133 4.59 -4.56 -11.60
CA LEU A 133 3.53 -3.59 -11.31
C LEU A 133 2.17 -4.28 -11.16
N TYR A 134 1.82 -5.21 -12.05
CA TYR A 134 0.60 -6.02 -11.91
C TYR A 134 0.56 -6.77 -10.59
N PHE A 135 1.69 -7.38 -10.17
CA PHE A 135 1.78 -8.07 -8.89
C PHE A 135 1.52 -7.12 -7.70
N TYR A 136 2.06 -5.89 -7.72
CA TYR A 136 1.78 -4.90 -6.68
C TYR A 136 0.32 -4.46 -6.68
N GLY A 137 -0.30 -4.25 -7.83
CA GLY A 137 -1.74 -3.98 -7.93
C GLY A 137 -2.58 -5.10 -7.32
N PHE A 138 -2.31 -6.36 -7.70
CA PHE A 138 -2.96 -7.52 -7.08
C PHE A 138 -2.75 -7.57 -5.56
N HIS A 139 -1.53 -7.30 -5.09
CA HIS A 139 -1.17 -7.30 -3.69
C HIS A 139 -1.92 -6.21 -2.91
N HIS A 140 -2.07 -5.02 -3.49
CA HIS A 140 -2.87 -3.94 -2.92
C HIS A 140 -4.34 -4.36 -2.77
N HIS A 141 -4.97 -4.87 -3.82
CA HIS A 141 -6.37 -5.33 -3.75
C HIS A 141 -6.58 -6.42 -2.71
N TYR A 142 -5.63 -7.35 -2.58
CA TYR A 142 -5.67 -8.37 -1.53
C TYR A 142 -5.69 -7.75 -0.13
N HIS A 143 -4.85 -6.74 0.12
CA HIS A 143 -4.79 -6.06 1.41
C HIS A 143 -5.95 -5.09 1.65
N ILE A 144 -6.51 -4.47 0.61
CA ILE A 144 -7.72 -3.64 0.72
C ILE A 144 -8.91 -4.49 1.20
N GLY A 145 -9.05 -5.71 0.69
CA GLY A 145 -10.04 -6.66 1.24
C GLY A 145 -9.80 -7.01 2.72
N GLN A 146 -8.54 -7.02 3.18
CA GLN A 146 -8.24 -7.18 4.61
C GLN A 146 -8.61 -5.94 5.42
N LEU A 147 -8.45 -4.72 4.87
CA LEU A 147 -8.91 -3.49 5.54
C LEU A 147 -10.42 -3.53 5.80
N GLU A 148 -11.23 -4.00 4.84
CA GLU A 148 -12.67 -4.16 5.02
C GLU A 148 -13.00 -5.13 6.15
N TYR A 149 -12.35 -6.29 6.17
CA TYR A 149 -12.53 -7.24 7.26
C TYR A 149 -12.18 -6.64 8.63
N LEU A 150 -11.08 -5.89 8.72
CA LEU A 150 -10.62 -5.26 9.96
C LEU A 150 -11.50 -4.06 10.37
N ARG A 151 -12.08 -3.34 9.41
CA ARG A 151 -13.11 -2.34 9.63
C ARG A 151 -14.36 -2.97 10.27
N ASN A 152 -14.80 -4.11 9.74
CA ASN A 152 -15.93 -4.85 10.31
C ASN A 152 -15.62 -5.33 11.75
N LEU A 153 -14.39 -5.77 12.01
CA LEU A 153 -13.94 -6.13 13.35
C LEU A 153 -14.01 -4.94 14.32
N ALA A 154 -13.77 -3.73 13.84
CA ALA A 154 -13.89 -2.50 14.61
C ALA A 154 -15.35 -2.04 14.86
N GLY A 155 -16.33 -2.78 14.33
CA GLY A 155 -17.76 -2.53 14.53
C GLY A 155 -18.41 -1.62 13.49
N LEU A 156 -17.70 -1.28 12.40
CA LEU A 156 -18.19 -0.47 11.29
C LEU A 156 -18.60 -1.42 10.15
N ILE A 157 -19.86 -1.88 10.15
CA ILE A 157 -20.35 -3.01 9.33
C ILE A 157 -21.11 -2.56 8.07
N GLU A 158 -21.03 -1.32 7.66
CA GLU A 158 -21.70 -0.90 6.43
C GLU A 158 -20.97 -1.49 5.22
N PRO A 159 -21.67 -2.17 4.29
CA PRO A 159 -21.06 -2.65 3.06
C PRO A 159 -20.63 -1.45 2.21
N LEU A 160 -19.40 -1.48 1.72
CA LEU A 160 -18.79 -0.37 0.99
C LEU A 160 -18.66 -0.64 -0.52
N ILE A 161 -18.92 -1.87 -0.97
CA ILE A 161 -18.94 -2.30 -2.36
C ILE A 161 -20.19 -3.12 -2.62
#